data_67dd420c329736a2ef1977d8f5a21194
#
_entry.id   67dd420c329736a2ef1977d8f5a21194
#
_cell.length_a   1.000
_cell.length_b   1.000
_cell.length_c   1.000
_cell.angle_alpha   90.00
_cell.angle_beta   90.00
_cell.angle_gamma   90.00
#
_symmetry.space_group_name_H-M   'P 1'
#
loop_
_entity.id
_entity.type
_entity.pdbx_description
1 polymer ?
#
loop_
_entity_poly.entity_id
_entity_poly.type
_entity_poly.pdbx_seq_one_letter_code
_entity_poly.pdbx_strand_id
1 'polypeptide(L)'
;MTEKNVLAFDLGASSGRGMLASFDGKKINLKEIHRFPHNFSVLNGHAYWNILSLMDEMKKGLSLCKSEISGVGFDTWGVDCGFLSKEGELLGIPGSYRDSALDDQNMKEALELLGGEEKAFAHTGIASLAYNTIYKIYYMQKTMPSLMESANKMLLMPNLIEYLFSGVMHTEYSIASTTQLYDMKEKKWSAYMIDQLRIPKEMFTTVDLAGKDLGLLRSDVAAEVGQKSLHIISAPGHDTACAVAAVPAKEEEYT
;
A
#
# COMPACT_ATOMS: atom_id res chain seq x y z
N MET A 1 -28.54 -15.42 -10.15
CA MET A 1 -27.59 -15.01 -9.10
C MET A 1 -27.96 -13.60 -8.69
N THR A 2 -28.03 -13.29 -7.42
CA THR A 2 -28.22 -11.92 -6.95
C THR A 2 -26.99 -11.09 -7.29
N GLU A 3 -27.22 -9.89 -7.81
CA GLU A 3 -26.17 -8.92 -8.11
C GLU A 3 -25.34 -8.65 -6.84
N LYS A 4 -24.01 -8.65 -6.99
CA LYS A 4 -23.07 -8.35 -5.90
C LYS A 4 -22.45 -6.99 -6.13
N ASN A 5 -22.51 -6.13 -5.13
CA ASN A 5 -21.94 -4.80 -5.16
C ASN A 5 -20.74 -4.70 -4.22
N VAL A 6 -19.65 -4.11 -4.71
CA VAL A 6 -18.46 -3.77 -3.93
C VAL A 6 -18.03 -2.35 -4.28
N LEU A 7 -17.34 -1.70 -3.35
CA LEU A 7 -16.72 -0.40 -3.59
C LEU A 7 -15.21 -0.57 -3.69
N ALA A 8 -14.59 -0.03 -4.72
CA ALA A 8 -13.15 -0.02 -4.89
C ALA A 8 -12.65 1.43 -4.83
N PHE A 9 -11.64 1.69 -4.01
CA PHE A 9 -10.90 2.94 -4.02
C PHE A 9 -9.58 2.76 -4.75
N ASP A 10 -9.45 3.46 -5.87
CA ASP A 10 -8.24 3.55 -6.68
C ASP A 10 -7.57 4.90 -6.39
N LEU A 11 -6.41 4.83 -5.74
CA LEU A 11 -5.63 5.99 -5.29
C LEU A 11 -4.35 6.11 -6.13
N GLY A 12 -4.44 6.84 -7.23
CA GLY A 12 -3.24 7.20 -8.00
C GLY A 12 -2.44 8.32 -7.33
N ALA A 13 -1.35 8.74 -7.94
CA ALA A 13 -0.40 9.70 -7.36
C ALA A 13 -0.91 11.15 -7.19
N SER A 14 -2.06 11.50 -7.79
CA SER A 14 -2.59 12.88 -7.78
C SER A 14 -4.10 12.96 -7.59
N SER A 15 -4.80 11.85 -7.65
CA SER A 15 -6.25 11.80 -7.45
C SER A 15 -6.67 10.41 -6.95
N GLY A 16 -7.74 10.37 -6.18
CA GLY A 16 -8.42 9.15 -5.79
C GLY A 16 -9.84 9.10 -6.34
N ARG A 17 -10.35 7.88 -6.52
CA ARG A 17 -11.72 7.64 -6.93
C ARG A 17 -12.32 6.44 -6.21
N GLY A 18 -13.58 6.55 -5.82
CA GLY A 18 -14.41 5.46 -5.32
C GLY A 18 -15.33 4.96 -6.43
N MET A 19 -15.15 3.71 -6.83
CA MET A 19 -15.90 3.05 -7.91
C MET A 19 -16.80 1.97 -7.35
N LEU A 20 -18.10 2.12 -7.53
CA LEU A 20 -19.07 1.04 -7.28
C LEU A 20 -19.00 0.05 -8.44
N ALA A 21 -18.67 -1.19 -8.13
CA ALA A 21 -18.68 -2.30 -9.06
C ALA A 21 -19.86 -3.22 -8.74
N SER A 22 -20.75 -3.40 -9.74
CA SER A 22 -21.91 -4.29 -9.66
C SER A 22 -21.68 -5.49 -10.57
N PHE A 23 -21.64 -6.70 -10.03
CA PHE A 23 -21.40 -7.95 -10.74
C PHE A 23 -22.66 -8.80 -10.79
N ASP A 24 -23.17 -9.08 -12.00
CA ASP A 24 -24.37 -9.90 -12.24
C ASP A 24 -24.08 -11.40 -12.42
N GLY A 25 -22.82 -11.80 -12.29
CA GLY A 25 -22.34 -13.15 -12.58
C GLY A 25 -21.71 -13.32 -13.97
N LYS A 26 -21.77 -12.30 -14.83
CA LYS A 26 -21.20 -12.28 -16.20
C LYS A 26 -20.46 -11.00 -16.51
N LYS A 27 -21.00 -9.86 -16.09
CA LYS A 27 -20.47 -8.54 -16.38
C LYS A 27 -20.29 -7.74 -15.09
N ILE A 28 -19.28 -6.88 -15.09
CA ILE A 28 -19.05 -5.87 -14.08
C ILE A 28 -19.47 -4.53 -14.66
N ASN A 29 -20.42 -3.86 -14.00
CA ASN A 29 -20.78 -2.48 -14.30
C ASN A 29 -20.11 -1.57 -13.27
N LEU A 30 -19.44 -0.53 -13.77
CA LEU A 30 -18.71 0.43 -12.93
C LEU A 30 -19.44 1.77 -12.91
N LYS A 31 -19.58 2.34 -11.71
CA LYS A 31 -20.13 3.68 -11.50
C LYS A 31 -19.22 4.46 -10.56
N GLU A 32 -18.72 5.60 -10.98
CA GLU A 32 -18.00 6.53 -10.10
C GLU A 32 -18.93 7.10 -9.06
N ILE A 33 -18.58 6.93 -7.78
CA ILE A 33 -19.34 7.45 -6.63
C ILE A 33 -18.70 8.72 -6.11
N HIS A 34 -17.37 8.75 -6.07
CA HIS A 34 -16.61 9.87 -5.55
C HIS A 34 -15.28 9.99 -6.26
N ARG A 35 -14.85 11.23 -6.52
CA ARG A 35 -13.53 11.58 -7.05
C ARG A 35 -12.99 12.77 -6.28
N PHE A 36 -11.72 12.71 -5.95
CA PHE A 36 -11.06 13.78 -5.20
C PHE A 36 -9.61 13.95 -5.64
N PRO A 37 -9.11 15.18 -5.68
CA PRO A 37 -7.69 15.43 -5.84
C PRO A 37 -6.96 15.14 -4.51
N HIS A 38 -5.75 14.66 -4.59
CA HIS A 38 -4.84 14.65 -3.45
C HIS A 38 -3.41 14.92 -3.91
N ASN A 39 -2.60 15.44 -3.02
CA ASN A 39 -1.20 15.71 -3.26
C ASN A 39 -0.39 15.42 -1.99
N PHE A 40 0.91 15.32 -2.15
CA PHE A 40 1.82 15.41 -1.01
C PHE A 40 1.93 16.85 -0.52
N SER A 41 2.27 17.02 0.74
CA SER A 41 2.60 18.31 1.36
C SER A 41 4.09 18.35 1.68
N VAL A 42 4.69 19.53 1.60
CA VAL A 42 6.10 19.72 1.98
C VAL A 42 6.16 20.29 3.41
N LEU A 43 6.89 19.61 4.27
CA LEU A 43 7.17 20.04 5.64
C LEU A 43 8.66 19.88 5.93
N ASN A 44 9.31 20.96 6.37
CA ASN A 44 10.76 20.97 6.66
C ASN A 44 11.63 20.44 5.50
N GLY A 45 11.23 20.71 4.26
CA GLY A 45 11.97 20.30 3.06
C GLY A 45 11.67 18.88 2.59
N HIS A 46 10.84 18.11 3.29
CA HIS A 46 10.47 16.74 2.95
C HIS A 46 9.02 16.63 2.48
N ALA A 47 8.77 15.71 1.55
CA ALA A 47 7.45 15.44 0.99
C ALA A 47 6.72 14.33 1.75
N TYR A 48 5.48 14.61 2.18
CA TYR A 48 4.65 13.69 2.96
C TYR A 48 3.26 13.55 2.36
N TRP A 49 2.67 12.36 2.47
CA TRP A 49 1.28 12.12 2.11
C TRP A 49 0.34 12.59 3.21
N ASN A 50 -0.70 13.34 2.86
CA ASN A 50 -1.72 13.73 3.82
C ASN A 50 -2.69 12.57 4.06
N ILE A 51 -2.26 11.58 4.84
CA ILE A 51 -3.01 10.35 5.11
C ILE A 51 -4.38 10.64 5.76
N LEU A 52 -4.50 11.66 6.59
CA LEU A 52 -5.76 12.02 7.24
C LEU A 52 -6.78 12.53 6.21
N SER A 53 -6.35 13.38 5.29
CA SER A 53 -7.21 13.85 4.21
C SER A 53 -7.64 12.71 3.27
N LEU A 54 -6.75 11.77 2.99
CA LEU A 54 -7.09 10.56 2.22
C LEU A 54 -8.17 9.74 2.93
N MET A 55 -8.02 9.52 4.24
CA MET A 55 -9.01 8.83 5.07
C MET A 55 -10.38 9.53 5.04
N ASP A 56 -10.41 10.86 5.18
CA ASP A 56 -11.64 11.64 5.17
C ASP A 56 -12.36 11.53 3.81
N GLU A 57 -11.62 11.61 2.70
CA GLU A 57 -12.19 11.48 1.36
C GLU A 57 -12.71 10.06 1.08
N MET A 58 -12.04 9.01 1.56
CA MET A 58 -12.53 7.63 1.46
C MET A 58 -13.78 7.41 2.30
N LYS A 59 -13.83 7.91 3.53
CA LYS A 59 -15.04 7.88 4.39
C LYS A 59 -16.20 8.62 3.73
N LYS A 60 -15.95 9.78 3.13
CA LYS A 60 -16.95 10.51 2.34
C LYS A 60 -17.45 9.67 1.17
N GLY A 61 -16.57 9.01 0.42
CA GLY A 61 -16.95 8.11 -0.66
C GLY A 61 -17.85 6.95 -0.18
N LEU A 62 -17.51 6.34 0.97
CA LEU A 62 -18.34 5.32 1.63
C LEU A 62 -19.73 5.86 1.99
N SER A 63 -19.82 7.07 2.56
CA SER A 63 -21.08 7.72 2.95
C SER A 63 -21.95 8.10 1.74
N LEU A 64 -21.35 8.42 0.61
CA LEU A 64 -22.03 8.74 -0.64
C LEU A 64 -22.58 7.49 -1.35
N CYS A 65 -22.01 6.32 -1.10
CA CYS A 65 -22.50 5.07 -1.68
C CYS A 65 -23.81 4.64 -1.02
N LYS A 66 -24.93 4.83 -1.74
CA LYS A 66 -26.28 4.48 -1.24
C LYS A 66 -26.70 3.06 -1.59
N SER A 67 -25.93 2.36 -2.42
CA SER A 67 -26.15 0.94 -2.71
C SER A 67 -25.71 0.09 -1.53
N GLU A 68 -26.43 -1.01 -1.29
CA GLU A 68 -25.93 -2.04 -0.39
C GLU A 68 -24.67 -2.68 -1.00
N ILE A 69 -23.56 -2.59 -0.29
CA ILE A 69 -22.26 -3.13 -0.69
C ILE A 69 -21.80 -4.19 0.31
N SER A 70 -21.21 -5.27 -0.17
CA SER A 70 -20.72 -6.38 0.65
C SER A 70 -19.26 -6.24 1.06
N GLY A 71 -18.49 -5.44 0.34
CA GLY A 71 -17.07 -5.24 0.61
C GLY A 71 -16.52 -3.97 0.02
N VAL A 72 -15.38 -3.53 0.56
CA VAL A 72 -14.57 -2.45 0.03
C VAL A 72 -13.11 -2.90 -0.05
N GLY A 73 -12.44 -2.52 -1.14
CA GLY A 73 -11.01 -2.73 -1.36
C GLY A 73 -10.31 -1.43 -1.74
N PHE A 74 -8.99 -1.43 -1.58
CA PHE A 74 -8.15 -0.26 -1.82
C PHE A 74 -6.92 -0.68 -2.62
N ASP A 75 -6.56 0.11 -3.61
CA ASP A 75 -5.26 0.08 -4.25
C ASP A 75 -4.63 1.46 -4.24
N THR A 76 -3.31 1.50 -4.31
CA THR A 76 -2.54 2.75 -4.31
C THR A 76 -1.32 2.64 -5.22
N TRP A 77 -0.59 3.74 -5.34
CA TRP A 77 0.77 3.75 -5.88
C TRP A 77 1.73 2.87 -5.05
N GLY A 78 2.82 2.44 -5.66
CA GLY A 78 3.83 1.59 -5.02
C GLY A 78 4.76 2.31 -4.05
N VAL A 79 5.65 1.56 -3.45
CA VAL A 79 6.87 1.91 -2.71
C VAL A 79 6.72 2.68 -1.39
N ASP A 80 5.61 3.36 -1.15
CA ASP A 80 5.41 4.14 0.07
C ASP A 80 4.83 3.31 1.22
N CYS A 81 5.21 3.69 2.44
CA CYS A 81 4.83 2.99 3.66
C CYS A 81 4.67 3.94 4.84
N GLY A 82 3.95 3.47 5.85
CA GLY A 82 3.92 4.06 7.18
C GLY A 82 4.44 3.09 8.23
N PHE A 83 4.86 3.63 9.36
CA PHE A 83 5.38 2.86 10.49
C PHE A 83 4.43 2.94 11.67
N LEU A 84 4.26 1.83 12.37
CA LEU A 84 3.41 1.73 13.53
C LEU A 84 4.24 1.41 14.78
N SER A 85 3.83 1.98 15.91
CA SER A 85 4.36 1.63 17.23
C SER A 85 3.94 0.23 17.64
N LYS A 86 4.43 -0.25 18.76
CA LYS A 86 4.03 -1.54 19.35
C LYS A 86 2.53 -1.57 19.73
N GLU A 87 1.95 -0.42 20.04
CA GLU A 87 0.53 -0.25 20.35
C GLU A 87 -0.34 -0.12 19.09
N GLY A 88 0.26 -0.06 17.90
CA GLY A 88 -0.44 0.10 16.62
C GLY A 88 -0.70 1.56 16.22
N GLU A 89 -0.10 2.53 16.91
CA GLU A 89 -0.24 3.94 16.56
C GLU A 89 0.68 4.32 15.40
N LEU A 90 0.20 5.16 14.49
CA LEU A 90 0.98 5.65 13.35
C LEU A 90 2.10 6.58 13.83
N LEU A 91 3.34 6.23 13.49
CA LEU A 91 4.54 7.00 13.83
C LEU A 91 4.90 7.98 12.69
N GLY A 92 4.66 9.25 12.95
CA GLY A 92 4.93 10.29 11.96
C GLY A 92 3.95 10.27 10.78
N ILE A 93 4.29 11.01 9.75
CA ILE A 93 3.49 11.13 8.53
C ILE A 93 4.17 10.27 7.44
N PRO A 94 3.44 9.43 6.69
CA PRO A 94 4.02 8.65 5.61
C PRO A 94 4.75 9.52 4.57
N GLY A 95 6.03 9.24 4.36
CA GLY A 95 6.85 9.98 3.37
C GLY A 95 6.46 9.63 1.94
N SER A 96 6.47 10.63 1.06
CA SER A 96 6.19 10.44 -0.35
C SER A 96 7.45 9.98 -1.12
N TYR A 97 7.28 9.09 -2.08
CA TYR A 97 8.33 8.71 -3.03
C TYR A 97 8.86 9.89 -3.89
N ARG A 98 8.14 11.01 -3.86
CA ARG A 98 8.54 12.25 -4.53
C ARG A 98 9.43 13.16 -3.67
N ASP A 99 9.85 12.69 -2.51
CA ASP A 99 10.80 13.43 -1.67
C ASP A 99 12.16 13.49 -2.35
N SER A 100 12.67 14.70 -2.54
CA SER A 100 13.98 14.95 -3.16
C SER A 100 15.16 14.39 -2.37
N ALA A 101 14.96 14.03 -1.10
CA ALA A 101 15.98 13.38 -0.29
C ALA A 101 16.17 11.89 -0.65
N LEU A 102 15.24 11.29 -1.40
CA LEU A 102 15.36 9.93 -1.95
C LEU A 102 16.10 10.00 -3.29
N ASP A 103 17.38 10.23 -3.24
CA ASP A 103 18.25 10.48 -4.39
C ASP A 103 19.16 9.28 -4.73
N ASP A 104 19.84 9.38 -5.85
CA ASP A 104 20.78 8.36 -6.32
C ASP A 104 21.97 8.17 -5.38
N GLN A 105 22.36 9.18 -4.61
CA GLN A 105 23.46 9.06 -3.66
C GLN A 105 23.06 8.16 -2.49
N ASN A 106 21.87 8.37 -1.92
CA ASN A 106 21.33 7.52 -0.86
C ASN A 106 21.16 6.06 -1.34
N MET A 107 20.68 5.88 -2.58
CA MET A 107 20.56 4.55 -3.19
C MET A 107 21.93 3.88 -3.35
N LYS A 108 22.95 4.57 -3.84
CA LYS A 108 24.30 4.02 -4.02
C LYS A 108 24.92 3.58 -2.70
N GLU A 109 24.80 4.37 -1.64
CA GLU A 109 25.30 4.02 -0.32
C GLU A 109 24.63 2.73 0.21
N ALA A 110 23.30 2.60 0.04
CA ALA A 110 22.60 1.39 0.42
C ALA A 110 23.03 0.18 -0.43
N LEU A 111 23.19 0.37 -1.76
CA LEU A 111 23.62 -0.69 -2.67
C LEU A 111 25.04 -1.20 -2.34
N GLU A 112 25.95 -0.35 -1.87
CA GLU A 112 27.27 -0.78 -1.40
C GLU A 112 27.15 -1.79 -0.24
N LEU A 113 26.25 -1.54 0.71
CA LEU A 113 25.97 -2.46 1.81
C LEU A 113 25.30 -3.75 1.34
N LEU A 114 24.49 -3.68 0.30
CA LEU A 114 23.77 -4.80 -0.32
C LEU A 114 24.67 -5.62 -1.27
N GLY A 115 25.93 -5.23 -1.46
CA GLY A 115 26.87 -5.91 -2.37
C GLY A 115 26.65 -5.61 -3.85
N GLY A 116 26.01 -4.50 -4.17
CA GLY A 116 25.79 -3.97 -5.52
C GLY A 116 24.40 -4.25 -6.08
N GLU A 117 24.07 -3.52 -7.15
CA GLU A 117 22.75 -3.58 -7.79
C GLU A 117 22.41 -4.96 -8.35
N GLU A 118 23.39 -5.62 -9.00
CA GLU A 118 23.22 -6.96 -9.57
C GLU A 118 22.80 -7.98 -8.52
N LYS A 119 23.40 -7.89 -7.33
CA LYS A 119 23.09 -8.76 -6.21
C LYS A 119 21.72 -8.44 -5.60
N ALA A 120 21.38 -7.16 -5.45
CA ALA A 120 20.07 -6.74 -5.01
C ALA A 120 18.97 -7.25 -5.96
N PHE A 121 19.18 -7.12 -7.27
CA PHE A 121 18.28 -7.67 -8.27
C PHE A 121 18.18 -9.20 -8.21
N ALA A 122 19.30 -9.90 -8.06
CA ALA A 122 19.31 -11.36 -7.97
C ALA A 122 18.48 -11.91 -6.80
N HIS A 123 18.40 -11.15 -5.68
CA HIS A 123 17.62 -11.53 -4.50
C HIS A 123 16.14 -11.13 -4.55
N THR A 124 15.77 -10.15 -5.36
CA THR A 124 14.42 -9.61 -5.33
C THR A 124 13.70 -9.67 -6.68
N GLY A 125 14.43 -9.69 -7.79
CA GLY A 125 13.88 -9.55 -9.14
C GLY A 125 13.38 -8.13 -9.46
N ILE A 126 13.70 -7.13 -8.61
CA ILE A 126 13.19 -5.76 -8.71
C ILE A 126 14.32 -4.81 -9.08
N ALA A 127 14.10 -3.96 -10.08
CA ALA A 127 15.06 -2.92 -10.48
C ALA A 127 15.29 -1.90 -9.36
N SER A 128 16.53 -1.44 -9.22
CA SER A 128 16.91 -0.42 -8.24
C SER A 128 16.48 0.96 -8.74
N LEU A 129 15.59 1.58 -7.99
CA LEU A 129 15.12 2.95 -8.19
C LEU A 129 15.23 3.68 -6.86
N ALA A 130 15.77 4.90 -6.85
CA ALA A 130 16.10 5.62 -5.62
C ALA A 130 14.94 5.76 -4.62
N TYR A 131 13.70 5.69 -5.10
CA TYR A 131 12.48 5.77 -4.31
C TYR A 131 11.92 4.41 -3.83
N ASN A 132 12.55 3.25 -4.15
CA ASN A 132 12.09 1.97 -3.61
C ASN A 132 12.12 1.98 -2.08
N THR A 133 11.19 1.26 -1.47
CA THR A 133 10.98 1.23 -0.01
C THR A 133 12.27 0.96 0.76
N ILE A 134 13.11 0.05 0.27
CA ILE A 134 14.38 -0.29 0.91
C ILE A 134 15.30 0.92 1.09
N TYR A 135 15.40 1.81 0.09
CA TYR A 135 16.27 3.00 0.16
C TYR A 135 15.66 4.10 1.03
N LYS A 136 14.32 4.15 1.10
CA LYS A 136 13.60 5.01 2.05
C LYS A 136 13.89 4.59 3.48
N ILE A 137 13.82 3.29 3.80
CA ILE A 137 14.15 2.78 5.14
C ILE A 137 15.60 3.11 5.49
N TYR A 138 16.55 2.86 4.57
CA TYR A 138 17.95 3.22 4.77
C TYR A 138 18.15 4.70 5.07
N TYR A 139 17.50 5.58 4.29
CA TYR A 139 17.51 7.02 4.52
C TYR A 139 16.97 7.37 5.93
N MET A 140 15.84 6.80 6.32
CA MET A 140 15.22 7.06 7.62
C MET A 140 16.05 6.54 8.79
N GLN A 141 16.73 5.41 8.66
CA GLN A 141 17.68 4.92 9.66
C GLN A 141 18.80 5.92 9.94
N LYS A 142 19.27 6.65 8.93
CA LYS A 142 20.31 7.68 9.05
C LYS A 142 19.80 9.00 9.62
N THR A 143 18.62 9.43 9.21
CA THR A 143 18.12 10.79 9.45
C THR A 143 17.05 10.88 10.53
N MET A 144 16.35 9.78 10.80
CA MET A 144 15.24 9.70 11.76
C MET A 144 15.39 8.50 12.71
N PRO A 145 16.56 8.29 13.36
CA PRO A 145 16.83 7.07 14.12
C PRO A 145 15.81 6.84 15.25
N SER A 146 15.37 7.87 15.96
CA SER A 146 14.39 7.74 17.04
C SER A 146 13.03 7.23 16.56
N LEU A 147 12.59 7.63 15.36
CA LEU A 147 11.37 7.08 14.74
C LEU A 147 11.57 5.60 14.42
N MET A 148 12.70 5.27 13.78
CA MET A 148 13.00 3.89 13.39
C MET A 148 13.16 2.95 14.58
N GLU A 149 13.72 3.41 15.70
CA GLU A 149 13.82 2.67 16.96
C GLU A 149 12.44 2.42 17.61
N SER A 150 11.49 3.34 17.42
CA SER A 150 10.12 3.21 17.91
C SER A 150 9.23 2.37 17.00
N ALA A 151 9.65 2.14 15.76
CA ALA A 151 8.86 1.43 14.75
C ALA A 151 8.83 -0.08 15.05
N ASN A 152 7.63 -0.62 15.21
CA ASN A 152 7.38 -2.04 15.42
C ASN A 152 6.88 -2.74 14.15
N LYS A 153 6.03 -2.06 13.36
CA LYS A 153 5.50 -2.57 12.09
C LYS A 153 5.67 -1.54 10.97
N MET A 154 5.90 -2.05 9.77
CA MET A 154 5.84 -1.30 8.53
C MET A 154 4.66 -1.81 7.72
N LEU A 155 3.78 -0.92 7.28
CA LEU A 155 2.69 -1.23 6.36
C LEU A 155 2.82 -0.38 5.10
N LEU A 156 2.74 -1.02 3.94
CA LEU A 156 2.70 -0.32 2.64
C LEU A 156 1.38 0.43 2.51
N MET A 157 1.35 1.48 1.71
CA MET A 157 0.22 2.43 1.70
C MET A 157 -1.18 1.77 1.64
N PRO A 158 -1.48 0.82 0.73
CA PRO A 158 -2.80 0.20 0.72
C PRO A 158 -3.06 -0.60 2.01
N ASN A 159 -2.05 -1.32 2.51
CA ASN A 159 -2.19 -2.11 3.74
C ASN A 159 -2.29 -1.23 4.99
N LEU A 160 -1.66 -0.06 4.99
CA LEU A 160 -1.86 0.94 6.04
C LEU A 160 -3.31 1.46 6.04
N ILE A 161 -3.84 1.77 4.87
CA ILE A 161 -5.25 2.17 4.72
C ILE A 161 -6.18 1.05 5.19
N GLU A 162 -5.97 -0.17 4.72
CA GLU A 162 -6.74 -1.34 5.15
C GLU A 162 -6.69 -1.54 6.67
N TYR A 163 -5.51 -1.37 7.28
CA TYR A 163 -5.34 -1.41 8.74
C TYR A 163 -6.15 -0.31 9.44
N LEU A 164 -6.08 0.91 8.96
CA LEU A 164 -6.82 2.04 9.56
C LEU A 164 -8.34 1.84 9.48
N PHE A 165 -8.83 1.09 8.50
CA PHE A 165 -10.25 0.76 8.35
C PHE A 165 -10.66 -0.54 9.06
N SER A 166 -9.80 -1.56 9.15
CA SER A 166 -10.13 -2.90 9.70
C SER A 166 -9.51 -3.20 11.06
N GLY A 167 -8.37 -2.60 11.39
CA GLY A 167 -7.53 -2.96 12.53
C GLY A 167 -6.63 -4.18 12.27
N VAL A 168 -6.62 -4.75 11.05
CA VAL A 168 -5.84 -5.95 10.71
C VAL A 168 -4.56 -5.57 9.98
N MET A 169 -3.41 -5.99 10.54
CA MET A 169 -2.10 -5.79 9.94
C MET A 169 -1.74 -6.96 9.03
N HIS A 170 -1.46 -6.68 7.78
CA HIS A 170 -0.97 -7.64 6.79
C HIS A 170 -0.21 -6.90 5.68
N THR A 171 0.35 -7.65 4.74
CA THR A 171 0.91 -7.12 3.49
C THR A 171 0.34 -7.90 2.31
N GLU A 172 -0.09 -7.21 1.26
CA GLU A 172 -0.54 -7.85 0.04
C GLU A 172 0.64 -8.02 -0.94
N TYR A 173 0.62 -9.11 -1.70
CA TYR A 173 1.72 -9.55 -2.56
C TYR A 173 2.13 -8.55 -3.63
N SER A 174 1.18 -7.96 -4.36
CA SER A 174 1.50 -7.07 -5.49
C SER A 174 2.19 -5.79 -5.02
N ILE A 175 1.77 -5.25 -3.87
CA ILE A 175 2.43 -4.06 -3.32
C ILE A 175 3.77 -4.41 -2.67
N ALA A 176 3.92 -5.61 -2.05
CA ALA A 176 5.19 -6.08 -1.51
C ALA A 176 6.27 -6.14 -2.59
N SER A 177 5.91 -6.51 -3.81
CA SER A 177 6.83 -6.58 -4.96
C SER A 177 7.47 -5.25 -5.32
N THR A 178 6.88 -4.10 -4.93
CA THR A 178 7.44 -2.77 -5.24
C THR A 178 8.59 -2.35 -4.32
N THR A 179 8.81 -3.09 -3.24
CA THR A 179 9.67 -2.65 -2.11
C THR A 179 11.15 -2.84 -2.33
N GLN A 180 11.55 -3.74 -3.23
CA GLN A 180 12.90 -4.31 -3.34
C GLN A 180 13.39 -4.98 -2.03
N LEU A 181 12.43 -5.43 -1.20
CA LEU A 181 12.66 -6.21 0.04
C LEU A 181 12.05 -7.61 -0.05
N TYR A 182 11.22 -7.86 -1.06
CA TYR A 182 10.52 -9.12 -1.24
C TYR A 182 11.21 -9.98 -2.31
N ASP A 183 11.52 -11.23 -1.97
CA ASP A 183 12.08 -12.21 -2.89
C ASP A 183 10.93 -12.82 -3.73
N MET A 184 10.85 -12.41 -4.99
CA MET A 184 9.78 -12.84 -5.91
C MET A 184 9.84 -14.32 -6.25
N LYS A 185 11.05 -14.93 -6.19
CA LYS A 185 11.26 -16.35 -6.48
C LYS A 185 10.87 -17.22 -5.28
N GLU A 186 11.34 -16.84 -4.09
CA GLU A 186 11.07 -17.57 -2.85
C GLU A 186 9.72 -17.22 -2.23
N LYS A 187 9.04 -16.18 -2.75
CA LYS A 187 7.75 -15.66 -2.29
C LYS A 187 7.73 -15.35 -0.78
N LYS A 188 8.76 -14.66 -0.32
CA LYS A 188 8.92 -14.24 1.08
C LYS A 188 9.76 -12.97 1.17
N TRP A 189 9.73 -12.32 2.32
CA TRP A 189 10.65 -11.22 2.61
C TRP A 189 12.09 -11.72 2.50
N SER A 190 12.94 -10.98 1.79
CA SER A 190 14.35 -11.35 1.56
C SER A 190 15.15 -11.16 2.83
N ALA A 191 15.48 -12.28 3.49
CA ALA A 191 16.31 -12.24 4.69
C ALA A 191 17.66 -11.57 4.41
N TYR A 192 18.22 -11.78 3.20
CA TYR A 192 19.47 -11.15 2.80
C TYR A 192 19.36 -9.62 2.83
N MET A 193 18.38 -9.04 2.13
CA MET A 193 18.20 -7.58 2.03
C MET A 193 17.97 -6.95 3.41
N ILE A 194 17.14 -7.60 4.22
CA ILE A 194 16.78 -7.17 5.57
C ILE A 194 18.00 -7.20 6.50
N ASP A 195 18.77 -8.29 6.49
CA ASP A 195 19.93 -8.45 7.38
C ASP A 195 21.07 -7.50 7.00
N GLN A 196 21.33 -7.27 5.70
CA GLN A 196 22.39 -6.34 5.25
C GLN A 196 22.14 -4.91 5.70
N LEU A 197 20.90 -4.43 5.67
CA LEU A 197 20.53 -3.10 6.13
C LEU A 197 20.10 -3.07 7.59
N ARG A 198 20.22 -4.19 8.33
CA ARG A 198 19.86 -4.30 9.75
C ARG A 198 18.45 -3.82 10.06
N ILE A 199 17.51 -4.13 9.17
CA ILE A 199 16.10 -3.82 9.39
C ILE A 199 15.53 -4.84 10.36
N PRO A 200 14.83 -4.43 11.43
CA PRO A 200 14.21 -5.35 12.37
C PRO A 200 13.19 -6.26 11.68
N LYS A 201 13.34 -7.58 11.81
CA LYS A 201 12.47 -8.57 11.12
C LYS A 201 11.02 -8.51 11.57
N GLU A 202 10.79 -8.10 12.79
CA GLU A 202 9.46 -7.87 13.38
C GLU A 202 8.66 -6.75 12.70
N MET A 203 9.31 -5.86 11.96
CA MET A 203 8.62 -4.83 11.18
C MET A 203 7.76 -5.40 10.05
N PHE A 204 8.08 -6.60 9.58
CA PHE A 204 7.41 -7.20 8.44
C PHE A 204 6.23 -8.05 8.88
N THR A 205 5.12 -7.92 8.18
CA THR A 205 3.94 -8.77 8.35
C THR A 205 3.97 -9.94 7.35
N THR A 206 3.07 -10.90 7.54
CA THR A 206 2.84 -11.97 6.55
C THR A 206 2.39 -11.36 5.23
N VAL A 207 2.89 -11.90 4.12
CA VAL A 207 2.46 -11.52 2.79
C VAL A 207 1.37 -12.49 2.33
N ASP A 208 0.21 -11.93 2.00
CA ASP A 208 -0.96 -12.66 1.52
C ASP A 208 -1.24 -12.32 0.05
N LEU A 209 -1.92 -13.21 -0.65
CA LEU A 209 -2.48 -12.90 -1.97
C LEU A 209 -3.73 -12.03 -1.83
N ALA A 210 -4.03 -11.28 -2.89
CA ALA A 210 -5.27 -10.51 -2.98
C ALA A 210 -6.52 -11.41 -2.83
N GLY A 211 -7.62 -10.82 -2.37
CA GLY A 211 -8.90 -11.51 -2.13
C GLY A 211 -9.11 -11.96 -0.69
N LYS A 212 -8.17 -11.66 0.23
CA LYS A 212 -8.31 -11.99 1.65
C LYS A 212 -9.37 -11.08 2.30
N ASP A 213 -10.27 -11.67 3.05
CA ASP A 213 -11.20 -10.95 3.92
C ASP A 213 -10.48 -10.55 5.22
N LEU A 214 -10.38 -9.25 5.45
CA LEU A 214 -9.75 -8.66 6.64
C LEU A 214 -10.76 -8.39 7.77
N GLY A 215 -12.00 -8.88 7.62
CA GLY A 215 -13.05 -8.67 8.59
C GLY A 215 -13.87 -7.40 8.35
N LEU A 216 -14.66 -7.08 9.34
CA LEU A 216 -15.56 -5.92 9.27
C LEU A 216 -14.82 -4.61 9.42
N LEU A 217 -15.39 -3.59 8.80
CA LEU A 217 -15.05 -2.20 9.07
C LEU A 217 -15.07 -1.92 10.57
N ARG A 218 -14.06 -1.22 11.08
CA ARG A 218 -14.01 -0.81 12.50
C ARG A 218 -15.30 -0.11 12.92
N SER A 219 -15.78 -0.39 14.10
CA SER A 219 -17.08 0.08 14.59
C SER A 219 -17.20 1.61 14.64
N ASP A 220 -16.09 2.30 14.96
CA ASP A 220 -16.02 3.77 14.97
C ASP A 220 -16.20 4.33 13.55
N VAL A 221 -15.48 3.78 12.57
CA VAL A 221 -15.59 4.17 11.16
C VAL A 221 -16.97 3.79 10.60
N ALA A 222 -17.47 2.59 10.91
CA ALA A 222 -18.79 2.11 10.49
C ALA A 222 -19.91 3.05 10.95
N ALA A 223 -19.83 3.54 12.19
CA ALA A 223 -20.78 4.51 12.74
C ALA A 223 -20.71 5.86 12.01
N GLU A 224 -19.49 6.33 11.72
CA GLU A 224 -19.27 7.61 11.03
C GLU A 224 -19.81 7.59 9.60
N VAL A 225 -19.57 6.51 8.84
CA VAL A 225 -19.97 6.41 7.42
C VAL A 225 -21.35 5.80 7.19
N GLY A 226 -22.01 5.30 8.25
CA GLY A 226 -23.35 4.71 8.16
C GLY A 226 -23.40 3.31 7.54
N GLN A 227 -22.27 2.56 7.57
CA GLN A 227 -22.14 1.21 6.98
C GLN A 227 -21.91 0.17 8.09
N LYS A 228 -22.93 -0.67 8.38
CA LYS A 228 -22.91 -1.55 9.58
C LYS A 228 -22.25 -2.93 9.37
N SER A 229 -22.15 -3.43 8.16
CA SER A 229 -21.74 -4.83 7.88
C SER A 229 -20.83 -4.92 6.67
N LEU A 230 -19.96 -3.93 6.50
CA LEU A 230 -19.07 -3.84 5.37
C LEU A 230 -17.75 -4.55 5.67
N HIS A 231 -17.38 -5.50 4.81
CA HIS A 231 -16.09 -6.20 4.89
C HIS A 231 -15.00 -5.41 4.19
N ILE A 232 -13.81 -5.43 4.77
CA ILE A 232 -12.58 -4.95 4.13
C ILE A 232 -11.94 -6.13 3.42
N ILE A 233 -11.79 -6.00 2.10
CA ILE A 233 -11.20 -7.05 1.25
C ILE A 233 -9.86 -6.54 0.74
N SER A 234 -8.80 -7.29 1.01
CA SER A 234 -7.48 -7.00 0.44
C SER A 234 -7.55 -7.15 -1.09
N ALA A 235 -7.59 -6.03 -1.80
CA ALA A 235 -7.46 -5.97 -3.24
C ALA A 235 -5.99 -6.18 -3.65
N PRO A 236 -5.63 -6.38 -4.95
CA PRO A 236 -4.26 -6.15 -5.38
C PRO A 236 -3.89 -4.72 -5.00
N GLY A 237 -2.90 -4.56 -4.12
CA GLY A 237 -2.62 -3.26 -3.49
C GLY A 237 -1.92 -2.25 -4.41
N HIS A 238 -1.33 -2.71 -5.51
CA HIS A 238 -0.58 -1.89 -6.45
C HIS A 238 -1.46 -1.52 -7.66
N ASP A 239 -1.71 -0.22 -7.89
CA ASP A 239 -2.52 0.32 -8.99
C ASP A 239 -2.10 -0.24 -10.37
N THR A 240 -0.81 -0.33 -10.62
CA THR A 240 -0.27 -0.91 -11.87
C THR A 240 -0.59 -2.40 -11.98
N ALA A 241 -0.54 -3.17 -10.88
CA ALA A 241 -0.93 -4.58 -10.89
C ALA A 241 -2.43 -4.75 -11.18
N CYS A 242 -3.28 -3.87 -10.61
CA CYS A 242 -4.70 -3.81 -10.93
C CYS A 242 -4.94 -3.51 -12.41
N ALA A 243 -4.21 -2.55 -12.98
CA ALA A 243 -4.29 -2.22 -14.39
C ALA A 243 -3.88 -3.39 -15.28
N VAL A 244 -2.80 -4.10 -14.96
CA VAL A 244 -2.36 -5.31 -15.69
C VAL A 244 -3.41 -6.40 -15.59
N ALA A 245 -3.97 -6.66 -14.40
CA ALA A 245 -5.01 -7.68 -14.20
C ALA A 245 -6.30 -7.38 -14.99
N ALA A 246 -6.58 -6.11 -15.27
CA ALA A 246 -7.76 -5.69 -16.04
C ALA A 246 -7.60 -5.84 -17.56
N VAL A 247 -6.40 -6.14 -18.08
CA VAL A 247 -6.17 -6.31 -19.51
C VAL A 247 -6.88 -7.57 -20.01
N PRO A 248 -7.77 -7.46 -21.02
CA PRO A 248 -8.50 -8.61 -21.57
C PRO A 248 -7.63 -9.45 -22.51
N ALA A 249 -6.48 -9.90 -22.03
CA ALA A 249 -5.55 -10.72 -22.79
C ALA A 249 -6.18 -12.08 -23.12
N LYS A 250 -5.98 -12.55 -24.36
CA LYS A 250 -6.48 -13.84 -24.84
C LYS A 250 -5.37 -14.88 -25.00
N GLU A 251 -4.13 -14.47 -24.92
CA GLU A 251 -2.94 -15.29 -25.11
C GLU A 251 -2.09 -15.23 -23.84
N GLU A 252 -1.26 -16.24 -23.63
CA GLU A 252 -0.38 -16.32 -22.45
C GLU A 252 0.87 -15.43 -22.58
N GLU A 253 1.18 -14.97 -23.81
CA GLU A 253 2.32 -14.09 -24.09
C GLU A 253 1.86 -12.67 -24.39
N TYR A 254 2.20 -11.75 -23.50
CA TYR A 254 2.03 -10.30 -23.69
C TYR A 254 3.17 -9.56 -22.99
N THR A 255 3.61 -8.50 -23.60
CA THR A 255 4.67 -7.60 -23.10
C THR A 255 4.08 -6.26 -22.66
#